data_3e472ebbb7bbbb1e33f589c925a83ba2
#
_entry.id   3e472ebbb7bbbb1e33f589c925a83ba2
#
_cell.length_a   1.000
_cell.length_b   1.000
_cell.length_c   1.000
_cell.angle_alpha   90.00
_cell.angle_beta   90.00
_cell.angle_gamma   90.00
#
_symmetry.space_group_name_H-M   'P 1'
#
loop_
_entity.id
_entity.type
_entity.pdbx_description
1 polymer ?
#
loop_
_entity_poly.entity_id
_entity_poly.type
_entity_poly.pdbx_seq_one_letter_code
_entity_poly.pdbx_strand_id
1 'polypeptide(L)'
;MSKILILANNSSGLYIFRNELVLRLLQDGHEVLVSIPDTEHAEELKKEGCKIIHTEMDRRGTNAAHDIKLYKFYRRLLREEQPDIVLTYTIKPNVYGGYACRKEKVPYISTVTGLGSSFEWTGLKKKMIVTMYKFGLKGCKCVFFQNAENKRLFEELHIKGKDSKLVNGSGVNLEKHRFEEYPGHKDDITRFLYIGRIMHEKGIDEYLYAAKKLREKYGDKVSVSVIGYSDEDYEDKLNQAQKEKYLKVIPFQKDVHPYIREADAIVLPSYHEGMSNVLMEAAATGRPVLASNVSGCKETVDDGESGLLFEAKNKEALYDTMSFFVETSIDMRRAMGRNGRAKMEKDFDRKKIVEAYIEKIIE
;
A
#
# COMPACT_ATOMS: atom_id res chain seq x y z
N MET A 1 -16.72 8.80 24.59
CA MET A 1 -17.46 8.65 23.33
C MET A 1 -17.19 9.90 22.51
N SER A 2 -16.63 9.77 21.30
CA SER A 2 -16.30 10.89 20.41
C SER A 2 -16.83 10.61 19.01
N LYS A 3 -17.12 11.66 18.26
CA LYS A 3 -17.49 11.57 16.86
C LYS A 3 -16.23 11.72 15.98
N ILE A 4 -15.87 10.67 15.25
CA ILE A 4 -14.67 10.59 14.44
C ILE A 4 -15.03 10.59 12.95
N LEU A 5 -14.51 11.54 12.20
CA LEU A 5 -14.72 11.62 10.76
C LEU A 5 -13.46 11.14 10.02
N ILE A 6 -13.63 10.19 9.12
CA ILE A 6 -12.56 9.69 8.26
C ILE A 6 -12.75 10.22 6.85
N LEU A 7 -11.75 10.93 6.32
CA LEU A 7 -11.71 11.40 4.93
C LEU A 7 -10.75 10.54 4.13
N ALA A 8 -11.26 9.78 3.17
CA ALA A 8 -10.47 8.90 2.31
C ALA A 8 -10.83 9.10 0.83
N ASN A 9 -9.90 8.76 -0.06
CA ASN A 9 -10.10 8.91 -1.50
C ASN A 9 -10.64 7.64 -2.19
N ASN A 10 -10.86 6.57 -1.42
CA ASN A 10 -11.53 5.35 -1.86
C ASN A 10 -11.91 4.48 -0.66
N SER A 11 -12.97 3.69 -0.81
CA SER A 11 -13.45 2.76 0.20
C SER A 11 -12.53 1.55 0.36
N SER A 12 -11.98 1.02 -0.74
CA SER A 12 -11.12 -0.17 -0.72
C SER A 12 -9.86 0.04 0.12
N GLY A 13 -9.19 1.19 -0.02
CA GLY A 13 -8.00 1.52 0.77
C GLY A 13 -8.29 1.64 2.26
N LEU A 14 -9.50 2.07 2.63
CA LEU A 14 -9.94 2.12 4.01
C LEU A 14 -10.31 0.72 4.52
N TYR A 15 -11.20 0.02 3.81
CA TYR A 15 -11.71 -1.28 4.21
C TYR A 15 -10.64 -2.37 4.25
N ILE A 16 -9.79 -2.47 3.23
CA ILE A 16 -8.78 -3.54 3.14
C ILE A 16 -7.63 -3.32 4.10
N PHE A 17 -7.18 -2.06 4.28
CA PHE A 17 -5.93 -1.78 4.99
C PHE A 17 -6.10 -1.09 6.35
N ARG A 18 -7.31 -0.64 6.72
CA ARG A 18 -7.55 0.14 7.94
C ARG A 18 -8.83 -0.25 8.66
N ASN A 19 -9.46 -1.34 8.24
CA ASN A 19 -10.73 -1.77 8.81
C ASN A 19 -10.59 -2.09 10.30
N GLU A 20 -9.45 -2.64 10.71
CA GLU A 20 -9.19 -2.95 12.12
C GLU A 20 -9.15 -1.68 12.99
N LEU A 21 -8.68 -0.53 12.44
CA LEU A 21 -8.80 0.75 13.13
C LEU A 21 -10.25 1.20 13.22
N VAL A 22 -11.03 1.08 12.13
CA VAL A 22 -12.45 1.42 12.11
C VAL A 22 -13.22 0.59 13.13
N LEU A 23 -13.05 -0.73 13.12
CA LEU A 23 -13.70 -1.65 14.05
C LEU A 23 -13.31 -1.35 15.52
N ARG A 24 -12.04 -1.06 15.78
CA ARG A 24 -11.58 -0.70 17.11
C ARG A 24 -12.23 0.60 17.62
N LEU A 25 -12.34 1.62 16.77
CA LEU A 25 -13.03 2.87 17.12
C LEU A 25 -14.51 2.64 17.46
N LEU A 26 -15.20 1.80 16.67
CA LEU A 26 -16.59 1.43 16.93
C LEU A 26 -16.72 0.62 18.24
N GLN A 27 -15.81 -0.34 18.49
CA GLN A 27 -15.78 -1.14 19.71
C GLN A 27 -15.50 -0.30 20.96
N ASP A 28 -14.66 0.75 20.84
CA ASP A 28 -14.39 1.71 21.91
C ASP A 28 -15.57 2.69 22.14
N GLY A 29 -16.68 2.52 21.40
CA GLY A 29 -17.93 3.28 21.55
C GLY A 29 -17.91 4.65 20.87
N HIS A 30 -17.03 4.88 19.89
CA HIS A 30 -17.02 6.11 19.10
C HIS A 30 -18.07 6.05 17.96
N GLU A 31 -18.63 7.20 17.59
CA GLU A 31 -19.38 7.36 16.35
C GLU A 31 -18.40 7.56 15.18
N VAL A 32 -18.41 6.67 14.19
CA VAL A 32 -17.48 6.73 13.06
C VAL A 32 -18.22 7.12 11.78
N LEU A 33 -17.83 8.26 11.20
CA LEU A 33 -18.29 8.76 9.92
C LEU A 33 -17.20 8.56 8.88
N VAL A 34 -17.57 8.10 7.69
CA VAL A 34 -16.65 7.85 6.58
C VAL A 34 -17.07 8.61 5.34
N SER A 35 -16.24 9.53 4.88
CA SER A 35 -16.44 10.33 3.66
C SER A 35 -15.57 9.76 2.54
N ILE A 36 -16.22 9.16 1.54
CA ILE A 36 -15.59 8.44 0.41
C ILE A 36 -16.29 8.75 -0.91
N PRO A 37 -15.57 8.70 -2.06
CA PRO A 37 -16.16 8.99 -3.38
C PRO A 37 -16.78 7.81 -4.08
N ASP A 38 -16.48 6.57 -3.67
CA ASP A 38 -16.95 5.33 -4.31
C ASP A 38 -17.79 4.49 -3.35
N THR A 39 -18.43 3.46 -3.89
CA THR A 39 -19.36 2.59 -3.16
C THR A 39 -18.88 1.15 -3.05
N GLU A 40 -17.64 0.84 -3.48
CA GLU A 40 -17.14 -0.54 -3.60
C GLU A 40 -17.23 -1.33 -2.29
N HIS A 41 -16.87 -0.68 -1.15
CA HIS A 41 -16.96 -1.24 0.20
C HIS A 41 -17.84 -0.39 1.15
N ALA A 42 -18.70 0.46 0.61
CA ALA A 42 -19.53 1.35 1.42
C ALA A 42 -20.56 0.57 2.24
N GLU A 43 -21.17 -0.47 1.67
CA GLU A 43 -22.18 -1.29 2.35
C GLU A 43 -21.56 -2.16 3.45
N GLU A 44 -20.33 -2.66 3.27
CA GLU A 44 -19.60 -3.40 4.30
C GLU A 44 -19.32 -2.49 5.50
N LEU A 45 -18.74 -1.30 5.27
CA LEU A 45 -18.46 -0.32 6.32
C LEU A 45 -19.75 0.12 7.04
N LYS A 46 -20.86 0.26 6.32
CA LYS A 46 -22.17 0.59 6.90
C LYS A 46 -22.72 -0.52 7.80
N LYS A 47 -22.56 -1.79 7.36
CA LYS A 47 -22.96 -2.96 8.19
C LYS A 47 -22.15 -3.08 9.46
N GLU A 48 -20.89 -2.63 9.44
CA GLU A 48 -20.02 -2.57 10.62
C GLU A 48 -20.42 -1.47 11.60
N GLY A 49 -21.25 -0.49 11.19
CA GLY A 49 -21.78 0.58 12.03
C GLY A 49 -21.29 1.98 11.65
N CYS A 50 -20.59 2.15 10.53
CA CYS A 50 -20.16 3.46 10.07
C CYS A 50 -21.32 4.24 9.41
N LYS A 51 -21.35 5.56 9.62
CA LYS A 51 -22.16 6.48 8.82
C LYS A 51 -21.39 6.85 7.55
N ILE A 52 -21.91 6.44 6.39
CA ILE A 52 -21.27 6.71 5.09
C ILE A 52 -21.76 8.05 4.52
N ILE A 53 -20.80 8.86 4.05
CA ILE A 53 -21.06 10.16 3.42
C ILE A 53 -20.39 10.15 2.05
N HIS A 54 -21.17 10.29 1.00
CA HIS A 54 -20.63 10.36 -0.35
C HIS A 54 -19.93 11.71 -0.61
N THR A 55 -18.73 11.64 -1.19
CA THR A 55 -17.90 12.79 -1.51
C THR A 55 -17.57 12.82 -2.99
N GLU A 56 -18.05 13.81 -3.72
CA GLU A 56 -17.60 14.02 -5.11
C GLU A 56 -16.11 14.38 -5.12
N MET A 57 -15.28 13.48 -5.61
CA MET A 57 -13.82 13.67 -5.70
C MET A 57 -13.26 13.07 -6.99
N ASP A 58 -12.61 13.88 -7.79
CA ASP A 58 -11.72 13.37 -8.83
C ASP A 58 -10.39 12.95 -8.21
N ARG A 59 -10.17 11.64 -8.10
CA ARG A 59 -9.02 11.06 -7.39
C ARG A 59 -7.67 11.44 -8.00
N ARG A 60 -7.59 11.56 -9.32
CA ARG A 60 -6.34 11.77 -10.08
C ARG A 60 -6.28 13.11 -10.80
N GLY A 61 -7.40 13.76 -11.00
CA GLY A 61 -7.48 15.05 -11.72
C GLY A 61 -6.85 16.21 -10.96
N THR A 62 -6.36 17.17 -11.70
CA THR A 62 -5.72 18.41 -11.19
C THR A 62 -6.57 19.64 -11.47
N ASN A 63 -7.88 19.48 -11.62
CA ASN A 63 -8.79 20.58 -11.91
C ASN A 63 -9.05 21.43 -10.66
N ALA A 64 -8.55 22.66 -10.66
CA ALA A 64 -8.67 23.57 -9.53
C ALA A 64 -10.15 23.87 -9.12
N ALA A 65 -11.09 23.90 -10.07
CA ALA A 65 -12.49 24.12 -9.77
C ALA A 65 -13.10 22.95 -8.97
N HIS A 66 -12.75 21.70 -9.32
CA HIS A 66 -13.16 20.52 -8.58
C HIS A 66 -12.52 20.50 -7.18
N ASP A 67 -11.27 20.89 -7.06
CA ASP A 67 -10.56 20.94 -5.79
C ASP A 67 -11.13 22.01 -4.84
N ILE A 68 -11.57 23.17 -5.38
CA ILE A 68 -12.29 24.19 -4.61
C ILE A 68 -13.65 23.67 -4.15
N LYS A 69 -14.39 22.93 -5.00
CA LYS A 69 -15.67 22.31 -4.62
C LYS A 69 -15.46 21.30 -3.48
N LEU A 70 -14.43 20.45 -3.58
CA LEU A 70 -14.07 19.49 -2.55
C LEU A 70 -13.74 20.17 -1.21
N TYR A 71 -12.92 21.22 -1.24
CA TYR A 71 -12.62 22.01 -0.05
C TYR A 71 -13.87 22.63 0.60
N LYS A 72 -14.76 23.24 -0.21
CA LYS A 72 -16.03 23.79 0.28
C LYS A 72 -16.93 22.72 0.85
N PHE A 73 -16.99 21.54 0.22
CA PHE A 73 -17.73 20.38 0.71
C PHE A 73 -17.21 19.93 2.08
N TYR A 74 -15.90 19.77 2.27
CA TYR A 74 -15.33 19.39 3.56
C TYR A 74 -15.62 20.43 4.64
N ARG A 75 -15.54 21.73 4.33
CA ARG A 75 -15.91 22.77 5.31
C ARG A 75 -17.38 22.68 5.74
N ARG A 76 -18.29 22.45 4.78
CA ARG A 76 -19.71 22.26 5.08
C ARG A 76 -19.92 21.03 5.95
N LEU A 77 -19.34 19.90 5.56
CA LEU A 77 -19.40 18.63 6.27
C LEU A 77 -18.94 18.77 7.73
N LEU A 78 -17.83 19.47 7.97
CA LEU A 78 -17.32 19.70 9.33
C LEU A 78 -18.28 20.53 10.19
N ARG A 79 -18.98 21.50 9.60
CA ARG A 79 -19.96 22.32 10.32
C ARG A 79 -21.25 21.55 10.62
N GLU A 80 -21.71 20.72 9.68
CA GLU A 80 -22.94 19.94 9.81
C GLU A 80 -22.74 18.78 10.79
N GLU A 81 -21.65 18.02 10.69
CA GLU A 81 -21.41 16.82 11.48
C GLU A 81 -20.71 17.12 12.82
N GLN A 82 -19.99 18.22 12.96
CA GLN A 82 -19.26 18.63 14.17
C GLN A 82 -18.40 17.50 14.79
N PRO A 83 -17.50 16.86 14.02
CA PRO A 83 -16.67 15.80 14.56
C PRO A 83 -15.68 16.33 15.60
N ASP A 84 -15.39 15.51 16.62
CA ASP A 84 -14.38 15.83 17.64
C ASP A 84 -12.98 15.74 17.07
N ILE A 85 -12.75 14.82 16.11
CA ILE A 85 -11.47 14.64 15.43
C ILE A 85 -11.67 14.10 14.00
N VAL A 86 -10.75 14.46 13.10
CA VAL A 86 -10.76 14.00 11.71
C VAL A 86 -9.49 13.22 11.40
N LEU A 87 -9.64 12.06 10.75
CA LEU A 87 -8.54 11.29 10.18
C LEU A 87 -8.51 11.48 8.67
N THR A 88 -7.37 11.86 8.11
CA THR A 88 -7.24 12.07 6.66
C THR A 88 -6.21 11.12 6.05
N TYR A 89 -6.56 10.53 4.91
CA TYR A 89 -5.73 9.60 4.18
C TYR A 89 -5.57 10.04 2.72
N THR A 90 -4.38 9.92 2.18
CA THR A 90 -4.03 10.28 0.80
C THR A 90 -3.97 11.79 0.52
N ILE A 91 -3.51 12.17 -0.68
CA ILE A 91 -3.12 13.56 -1.01
C ILE A 91 -4.27 14.55 -0.82
N LYS A 92 -5.40 14.35 -1.53
CA LYS A 92 -6.50 15.34 -1.52
C LYS A 92 -7.16 15.50 -0.16
N PRO A 93 -7.51 14.44 0.58
CA PRO A 93 -7.96 14.54 1.96
C PRO A 93 -6.95 15.20 2.90
N ASN A 94 -5.66 14.88 2.79
CA ASN A 94 -4.62 15.50 3.62
C ASN A 94 -4.50 17.01 3.35
N VAL A 95 -4.58 17.43 2.08
CA VAL A 95 -4.45 18.83 1.70
C VAL A 95 -5.74 19.60 1.96
N TYR A 96 -6.84 19.22 1.31
CA TYR A 96 -8.09 19.98 1.35
C TYR A 96 -8.89 19.75 2.63
N GLY A 97 -8.90 18.49 3.12
CA GLY A 97 -9.50 18.12 4.40
C GLY A 97 -8.75 18.76 5.57
N GLY A 98 -7.42 18.65 5.59
CA GLY A 98 -6.59 19.28 6.63
C GLY A 98 -6.73 20.81 6.64
N TYR A 99 -6.78 21.46 5.46
CA TYR A 99 -7.02 22.91 5.40
C TYR A 99 -8.42 23.28 5.89
N ALA A 100 -9.44 22.47 5.56
CA ALA A 100 -10.82 22.66 6.05
C ALA A 100 -10.88 22.50 7.58
N CYS A 101 -10.29 21.46 8.14
CA CYS A 101 -10.22 21.22 9.60
C CYS A 101 -9.58 22.42 10.32
N ARG A 102 -8.46 22.92 9.81
CA ARG A 102 -7.81 24.11 10.38
C ARG A 102 -8.72 25.35 10.36
N LYS A 103 -9.47 25.56 9.27
CA LYS A 103 -10.39 26.71 9.15
C LYS A 103 -11.59 26.60 10.06
N GLU A 104 -12.12 25.40 10.26
CA GLU A 104 -13.25 25.14 11.16
C GLU A 104 -12.79 24.83 12.62
N LYS A 105 -11.45 24.85 12.88
CA LYS A 105 -10.82 24.59 14.18
C LYS A 105 -11.10 23.21 14.74
N VAL A 106 -11.29 22.22 13.87
CA VAL A 106 -11.46 20.80 14.24
C VAL A 106 -10.08 20.13 14.31
N PRO A 107 -9.74 19.41 15.39
CA PRO A 107 -8.52 18.59 15.46
C PRO A 107 -8.46 17.56 14.34
N TYR A 108 -7.27 17.30 13.80
CA TYR A 108 -7.12 16.29 12.77
C TYR A 108 -5.75 15.61 12.80
N ILE A 109 -5.73 14.38 12.34
CA ILE A 109 -4.55 13.53 12.14
C ILE A 109 -4.49 13.18 10.65
N SER A 110 -3.31 13.31 10.05
CA SER A 110 -3.10 13.03 8.63
C SER A 110 -2.14 11.87 8.44
N THR A 111 -2.42 11.00 7.46
CA THR A 111 -1.52 9.91 7.09
C THR A 111 -0.99 10.09 5.68
N VAL A 112 0.34 10.13 5.54
CA VAL A 112 1.03 10.12 4.26
C VAL A 112 1.26 8.66 3.87
N THR A 113 0.40 8.14 2.98
CA THR A 113 0.38 6.73 2.56
C THR A 113 1.32 6.40 1.40
N GLY A 114 2.13 7.36 0.99
CA GLY A 114 2.99 7.34 -0.17
C GLY A 114 2.83 8.66 -0.93
N LEU A 115 3.87 9.05 -1.64
CA LEU A 115 3.90 10.32 -2.35
C LEU A 115 3.56 10.18 -3.84
N GLY A 116 3.64 8.93 -4.36
CA GLY A 116 3.45 8.63 -5.77
C GLY A 116 4.40 9.44 -6.65
N SER A 117 4.17 9.40 -7.95
CA SER A 117 4.95 10.14 -8.96
C SER A 117 4.87 11.67 -8.80
N SER A 118 3.90 12.18 -8.05
CA SER A 118 3.75 13.64 -7.89
C SER A 118 4.94 14.34 -7.21
N PHE A 119 5.72 13.63 -6.40
CA PHE A 119 6.94 14.16 -5.80
C PHE A 119 8.20 14.00 -6.66
N GLU A 120 8.15 13.22 -7.71
CA GLU A 120 9.18 13.16 -8.76
C GLU A 120 9.10 14.37 -9.71
N TRP A 121 7.99 15.11 -9.69
CA TRP A 121 7.83 16.33 -10.47
C TRP A 121 8.93 17.35 -10.15
N THR A 122 9.32 18.10 -11.14
CA THR A 122 10.32 19.17 -11.03
C THR A 122 9.69 20.56 -11.21
N GLY A 123 10.43 21.58 -10.88
CA GLY A 123 10.04 22.97 -11.15
C GLY A 123 8.77 23.41 -10.41
N LEU A 124 7.87 24.09 -11.13
CA LEU A 124 6.67 24.69 -10.56
C LEU A 124 5.67 23.67 -10.00
N LYS A 125 5.53 22.50 -10.64
CA LYS A 125 4.61 21.44 -10.18
C LYS A 125 5.02 20.91 -8.81
N LYS A 126 6.32 20.64 -8.60
CA LYS A 126 6.86 20.26 -7.29
C LYS A 126 6.62 21.33 -6.23
N LYS A 127 6.90 22.59 -6.56
CA LYS A 127 6.68 23.72 -5.65
C LYS A 127 5.21 23.84 -5.25
N MET A 128 4.30 23.60 -6.19
CA MET A 128 2.85 23.63 -5.95
C MET A 128 2.43 22.55 -4.95
N ILE A 129 2.79 21.28 -5.18
CA ILE A 129 2.38 20.17 -4.28
C ILE A 129 2.98 20.32 -2.89
N VAL A 130 4.23 20.76 -2.78
CA VAL A 130 4.88 21.08 -1.51
C VAL A 130 4.12 22.19 -0.75
N THR A 131 3.74 23.25 -1.45
CA THR A 131 2.96 24.36 -0.87
C THR A 131 1.59 23.86 -0.38
N MET A 132 0.91 23.07 -1.19
CA MET A 132 -0.38 22.46 -0.82
C MET A 132 -0.29 21.63 0.46
N TYR A 133 0.73 20.76 0.57
CA TYR A 133 0.96 19.99 1.80
C TYR A 133 1.31 20.87 3.01
N LYS A 134 2.13 21.93 2.82
CA LYS A 134 2.39 22.91 3.90
C LYS A 134 1.10 23.53 4.43
N PHE A 135 0.17 23.89 3.55
CA PHE A 135 -1.13 24.44 3.97
C PHE A 135 -2.05 23.38 4.59
N GLY A 136 -2.10 22.18 4.03
CA GLY A 136 -2.96 21.10 4.51
C GLY A 136 -2.54 20.56 5.88
N LEU A 137 -1.22 20.42 6.11
CA LEU A 137 -0.71 19.82 7.35
C LEU A 137 -0.40 20.86 8.46
N LYS A 138 -0.43 22.16 8.16
CA LYS A 138 -0.20 23.18 9.16
C LYS A 138 -1.25 23.12 10.27
N GLY A 139 -0.79 22.77 11.48
CA GLY A 139 -1.68 22.62 12.64
C GLY A 139 -2.29 21.25 12.81
N CYS A 140 -1.96 20.29 11.93
CA CYS A 140 -2.26 18.87 12.11
C CYS A 140 -1.73 18.39 13.47
N LYS A 141 -2.56 17.65 14.25
CA LYS A 141 -2.19 17.15 15.59
C LYS A 141 -0.99 16.20 15.48
N CYS A 142 -1.06 15.24 14.56
CA CYS A 142 0.02 14.33 14.24
C CYS A 142 0.00 13.94 12.75
N VAL A 143 1.16 13.92 12.11
CA VAL A 143 1.33 13.39 10.76
C VAL A 143 1.95 12.01 10.84
N PHE A 144 1.22 10.97 10.44
CA PHE A 144 1.74 9.62 10.32
C PHE A 144 2.42 9.44 8.97
N PHE A 145 3.64 8.89 8.99
CA PHE A 145 4.40 8.47 7.82
C PHE A 145 4.53 6.96 7.80
N GLN A 146 4.40 6.36 6.63
CA GLN A 146 4.50 4.91 6.46
C GLN A 146 5.93 4.41 6.20
N ASN A 147 6.86 5.30 5.85
CA ASN A 147 8.28 5.00 5.72
C ASN A 147 9.14 6.20 6.13
N ALA A 148 10.41 5.92 6.45
CA ALA A 148 11.34 6.93 6.96
C ALA A 148 11.76 7.96 5.89
N GLU A 149 11.81 7.55 4.62
CA GLU A 149 12.23 8.42 3.52
C GLU A 149 11.21 9.54 3.28
N ASN A 150 9.91 9.20 3.26
CA ASN A 150 8.84 10.19 3.15
C ASN A 150 8.85 11.16 4.33
N LYS A 151 9.10 10.65 5.55
CA LYS A 151 9.22 11.50 6.74
C LYS A 151 10.38 12.46 6.59
N ARG A 152 11.58 11.98 6.24
CA ARG A 152 12.78 12.81 6.01
C ARG A 152 12.54 13.85 4.92
N LEU A 153 11.95 13.46 3.78
CA LEU A 153 11.64 14.40 2.69
C LEU A 153 10.72 15.53 3.15
N PHE A 154 9.71 15.24 3.97
CA PHE A 154 8.82 16.27 4.50
C PHE A 154 9.54 17.21 5.48
N GLU A 155 10.44 16.67 6.31
CA GLU A 155 11.29 17.47 7.21
C GLU A 155 12.21 18.42 6.41
N GLU A 156 12.91 17.93 5.38
CA GLU A 156 13.76 18.70 4.47
C GLU A 156 12.97 19.81 3.73
N LEU A 157 11.75 19.50 3.32
CA LEU A 157 10.86 20.46 2.66
C LEU A 157 10.13 21.39 3.65
N HIS A 158 10.39 21.26 4.96
CA HIS A 158 9.70 22.01 6.02
C HIS A 158 8.17 21.86 5.96
N ILE A 159 7.68 20.64 5.64
CA ILE A 159 6.27 20.27 5.71
C ILE A 159 6.05 19.56 7.04
N LYS A 160 5.27 20.15 7.95
CA LYS A 160 5.10 19.61 9.29
C LYS A 160 3.72 19.91 9.90
N GLY A 161 3.26 18.98 10.75
CA GLY A 161 2.20 19.20 11.73
C GLY A 161 2.77 19.69 13.07
N LYS A 162 1.99 19.51 14.15
CA LYS A 162 2.46 19.74 15.52
C LYS A 162 3.38 18.61 15.98
N ASP A 163 3.05 17.37 15.57
CA ASP A 163 3.81 16.15 15.85
C ASP A 163 3.91 15.28 14.59
N SER A 164 4.82 14.31 14.58
CA SER A 164 4.94 13.31 13.52
C SER A 164 5.33 11.95 14.07
N LYS A 165 4.69 10.88 13.60
CA LYS A 165 4.97 9.49 14.01
C LYS A 165 5.28 8.64 12.78
N LEU A 166 6.35 7.86 12.84
CA LEU A 166 6.65 6.84 11.84
C LEU A 166 5.92 5.55 12.25
N VAL A 167 5.25 4.92 11.30
CA VAL A 167 4.62 3.60 11.44
C VAL A 167 5.00 2.72 10.26
N ASN A 168 5.02 1.42 10.46
CA ASN A 168 5.36 0.46 9.42
C ASN A 168 4.17 0.18 8.50
N GLY A 169 3.90 1.12 7.61
CA GLY A 169 2.79 1.04 6.67
C GLY A 169 1.42 1.07 7.35
N SER A 170 0.48 0.30 6.82
CA SER A 170 -0.80 -0.03 7.46
C SER A 170 -0.69 -1.25 8.37
N GLY A 171 0.48 -1.86 8.45
CA GLY A 171 0.66 -3.18 9.03
C GLY A 171 -0.04 -4.29 8.23
N VAL A 172 0.15 -5.53 8.64
CA VAL A 172 -0.53 -6.69 8.07
C VAL A 172 -1.40 -7.38 9.12
N ASN A 173 -2.58 -7.83 8.70
CA ASN A 173 -3.44 -8.65 9.55
C ASN A 173 -2.91 -10.08 9.58
N LEU A 174 -2.28 -10.46 10.68
CA LEU A 174 -1.62 -11.76 10.87
C LEU A 174 -2.59 -12.94 11.02
N GLU A 175 -3.86 -12.67 11.30
CA GLU A 175 -4.93 -13.67 11.39
C GLU A 175 -5.49 -13.98 9.99
N LYS A 176 -5.71 -12.94 9.18
CA LYS A 176 -6.13 -13.07 7.79
C LYS A 176 -5.01 -13.67 6.93
N HIS A 177 -3.78 -13.18 7.09
CA HIS A 177 -2.57 -13.68 6.43
C HIS A 177 -1.80 -14.56 7.42
N ARG A 178 -2.43 -15.69 7.79
CA ARG A 178 -1.82 -16.67 8.71
C ARG A 178 -0.61 -17.31 8.07
N PHE A 179 0.30 -17.77 8.92
CA PHE A 179 1.44 -18.55 8.45
C PHE A 179 0.97 -19.85 7.79
N GLU A 180 1.51 -20.12 6.62
CA GLU A 180 1.33 -21.37 5.89
C GLU A 180 2.71 -21.99 5.67
N GLU A 181 2.84 -23.29 5.89
CA GLU A 181 4.10 -23.98 5.59
C GLU A 181 4.50 -23.76 4.14
N TYR A 182 5.80 -23.73 3.88
CA TYR A 182 6.32 -23.54 2.53
C TYR A 182 5.80 -24.64 1.60
N PRO A 183 5.40 -24.34 0.36
CA PRO A 183 4.77 -25.30 -0.52
C PRO A 183 5.61 -26.55 -0.69
N GLY A 184 5.01 -27.71 -0.45
CA GLY A 184 5.63 -29.02 -0.64
C GLY A 184 5.32 -29.59 -2.02
N HIS A 185 5.55 -28.80 -3.09
CA HIS A 185 5.31 -29.27 -4.45
C HIS A 185 6.13 -30.53 -4.73
N LYS A 186 5.49 -31.54 -5.35
CA LYS A 186 6.15 -32.80 -5.73
C LYS A 186 6.90 -32.69 -7.06
N ASP A 187 6.68 -31.59 -7.77
CA ASP A 187 7.38 -31.25 -9.01
C ASP A 187 8.54 -30.29 -8.71
N ASP A 188 9.55 -30.28 -9.56
CA ASP A 188 10.73 -29.40 -9.45
C ASP A 188 10.46 -28.01 -10.06
N ILE A 189 9.20 -27.51 -9.97
CA ILE A 189 8.82 -26.23 -10.58
C ILE A 189 8.89 -25.12 -9.52
N THR A 190 9.70 -24.10 -9.76
CA THR A 190 9.70 -22.86 -8.96
C THR A 190 8.63 -21.90 -9.47
N ARG A 191 7.74 -21.46 -8.57
CA ARG A 191 6.56 -20.63 -8.88
C ARG A 191 6.76 -19.21 -8.38
N PHE A 192 6.89 -18.28 -9.30
CA PHE A 192 6.95 -16.85 -9.02
C PHE A 192 5.59 -16.20 -9.25
N LEU A 193 5.19 -15.33 -8.35
CA LEU A 193 3.94 -14.61 -8.45
C LEU A 193 4.14 -13.11 -8.24
N TYR A 194 3.67 -12.33 -9.20
CA TYR A 194 3.49 -10.88 -9.05
C TYR A 194 2.02 -10.59 -8.72
N ILE A 195 1.78 -9.71 -7.77
CA ILE A 195 0.43 -9.23 -7.42
C ILE A 195 0.44 -7.72 -7.38
N GLY A 196 -0.36 -7.07 -8.21
CA GLY A 196 -0.45 -5.62 -8.21
C GLY A 196 -1.08 -5.04 -9.47
N ARG A 197 -1.16 -3.72 -9.53
CA ARG A 197 -1.57 -3.03 -10.75
C ARG A 197 -0.53 -3.26 -11.83
N ILE A 198 -0.99 -3.54 -13.03
CA ILE A 198 -0.13 -3.76 -14.19
C ILE A 198 0.10 -2.40 -14.83
N MET A 199 1.26 -1.82 -14.56
CA MET A 199 1.68 -0.51 -15.02
C MET A 199 3.21 -0.36 -14.95
N HIS A 200 3.77 0.57 -15.72
CA HIS A 200 5.21 0.78 -15.82
C HIS A 200 5.88 1.02 -14.46
N GLU A 201 5.34 1.91 -13.62
CA GLU A 201 5.91 2.23 -12.31
C GLU A 201 5.92 1.05 -11.32
N LYS A 202 5.21 -0.03 -11.63
CA LYS A 202 5.20 -1.29 -10.86
C LYS A 202 6.20 -2.31 -11.40
N GLY A 203 7.00 -1.94 -12.39
CA GLY A 203 8.09 -2.76 -12.92
C GLY A 203 7.63 -3.97 -13.72
N ILE A 204 6.45 -3.88 -14.37
CA ILE A 204 5.92 -5.00 -15.17
C ILE A 204 6.81 -5.31 -16.38
N ASP A 205 7.47 -4.31 -16.94
CA ASP A 205 8.37 -4.51 -18.08
C ASP A 205 9.60 -5.33 -17.68
N GLU A 206 10.18 -5.06 -16.51
CA GLU A 206 11.28 -5.84 -15.93
C GLU A 206 10.84 -7.26 -15.59
N TYR A 207 9.61 -7.41 -15.07
CA TYR A 207 9.06 -8.72 -14.75
C TYR A 207 8.83 -9.58 -15.97
N LEU A 208 8.28 -9.01 -17.06
CA LEU A 208 8.09 -9.69 -18.33
C LEU A 208 9.44 -10.12 -18.95
N TYR A 209 10.44 -9.24 -18.88
CA TYR A 209 11.79 -9.57 -19.34
C TYR A 209 12.39 -10.75 -18.55
N ALA A 210 12.35 -10.69 -17.23
CA ALA A 210 12.87 -11.74 -16.37
C ALA A 210 12.12 -13.07 -16.58
N ALA A 211 10.79 -13.03 -16.72
CA ALA A 211 9.97 -14.21 -17.00
C ALA A 211 10.38 -14.91 -18.29
N LYS A 212 10.59 -14.13 -19.38
CA LYS A 212 11.03 -14.67 -20.66
C LYS A 212 12.41 -15.33 -20.55
N LYS A 213 13.37 -14.65 -19.93
CA LYS A 213 14.74 -15.17 -19.72
C LYS A 213 14.77 -16.43 -18.85
N LEU A 214 13.97 -16.48 -17.78
CA LEU A 214 13.85 -17.67 -16.95
C LEU A 214 13.27 -18.84 -17.73
N ARG A 215 12.25 -18.62 -18.57
CA ARG A 215 11.69 -19.64 -19.43
C ARG A 215 12.72 -20.17 -20.45
N GLU A 216 13.53 -19.29 -21.03
CA GLU A 216 14.62 -19.64 -21.94
C GLU A 216 15.68 -20.51 -21.24
N LYS A 217 16.07 -20.17 -19.99
CA LYS A 217 17.13 -20.88 -19.22
C LYS A 217 16.66 -22.20 -18.60
N TYR A 218 15.47 -22.16 -17.96
CA TYR A 218 15.02 -23.28 -17.09
C TYR A 218 13.85 -24.08 -17.68
N GLY A 219 13.27 -23.65 -18.79
CA GLY A 219 12.14 -24.34 -19.42
C GLY A 219 10.94 -24.47 -18.49
N ASP A 220 10.39 -25.67 -18.39
CA ASP A 220 9.21 -25.96 -17.56
C ASP A 220 9.50 -26.04 -16.04
N LYS A 221 10.77 -25.88 -15.62
CA LYS A 221 11.13 -25.83 -14.20
C LYS A 221 10.80 -24.51 -13.51
N VAL A 222 10.30 -23.53 -14.26
CA VAL A 222 9.81 -22.27 -13.72
C VAL A 222 8.41 -21.97 -14.20
N SER A 223 7.59 -21.41 -13.32
CA SER A 223 6.26 -20.89 -13.62
C SER A 223 6.18 -19.46 -13.12
N VAL A 224 5.92 -18.52 -14.01
CA VAL A 224 5.83 -17.10 -13.68
C VAL A 224 4.40 -16.64 -13.91
N SER A 225 3.80 -16.02 -12.90
CA SER A 225 2.40 -15.60 -12.93
C SER A 225 2.23 -14.15 -12.51
N VAL A 226 1.19 -13.50 -13.04
CA VAL A 226 0.77 -12.15 -12.64
C VAL A 226 -0.70 -12.14 -12.27
N ILE A 227 -1.05 -11.49 -11.15
CA ILE A 227 -2.42 -11.20 -10.73
C ILE A 227 -2.59 -9.69 -10.67
N GLY A 228 -3.59 -9.17 -11.37
CA GLY A 228 -3.91 -7.75 -11.32
C GLY A 228 -4.82 -7.30 -12.45
N TYR A 229 -4.98 -6.00 -12.52
CA TYR A 229 -5.65 -5.32 -13.63
C TYR A 229 -4.70 -4.29 -14.25
N SER A 230 -4.83 -4.10 -15.55
CA SER A 230 -4.04 -3.11 -16.28
C SER A 230 -4.56 -1.70 -15.96
N ASP A 231 -3.67 -0.86 -15.49
CA ASP A 231 -3.91 0.57 -15.25
C ASP A 231 -3.33 1.42 -16.42
N GLU A 232 -2.61 0.75 -17.32
CA GLU A 232 -2.02 1.25 -18.55
C GLU A 232 -2.21 0.21 -19.68
N ASP A 233 -1.85 0.54 -20.90
CA ASP A 233 -2.02 -0.34 -22.06
C ASP A 233 -0.91 -1.42 -22.11
N TYR A 234 -1.18 -2.53 -21.42
CA TYR A 234 -0.30 -3.72 -21.39
C TYR A 234 -0.96 -4.98 -21.99
N GLU A 235 -2.18 -4.88 -22.50
CA GLU A 235 -2.95 -6.05 -22.91
C GLU A 235 -2.25 -6.87 -23.99
N ASP A 236 -1.72 -6.22 -25.02
CA ASP A 236 -1.00 -6.90 -26.11
C ASP A 236 0.27 -7.60 -25.62
N LYS A 237 1.06 -6.94 -24.74
CA LYS A 237 2.28 -7.54 -24.17
C LYS A 237 1.95 -8.76 -23.31
N LEU A 238 0.90 -8.71 -22.52
CA LEU A 238 0.46 -9.83 -21.68
C LEU A 238 -0.06 -10.99 -22.51
N ASN A 239 -0.87 -10.73 -23.53
CA ASN A 239 -1.38 -11.73 -24.45
C ASN A 239 -0.23 -12.41 -25.22
N GLN A 240 0.77 -11.65 -25.67
CA GLN A 240 1.96 -12.20 -26.31
C GLN A 240 2.74 -13.09 -25.35
N ALA A 241 2.95 -12.66 -24.10
CA ALA A 241 3.65 -13.43 -23.08
C ALA A 241 2.97 -14.77 -22.77
N GLN A 242 1.63 -14.78 -22.73
CA GLN A 242 0.85 -16.02 -22.56
C GLN A 242 0.96 -16.94 -23.77
N LYS A 243 0.88 -16.39 -24.99
CA LYS A 243 1.02 -17.16 -26.23
C LYS A 243 2.40 -17.81 -26.34
N GLU A 244 3.45 -17.10 -25.93
CA GLU A 244 4.83 -17.61 -25.87
C GLU A 244 5.09 -18.48 -24.63
N LYS A 245 4.11 -18.67 -23.75
CA LYS A 245 4.11 -19.56 -22.58
C LYS A 245 5.19 -19.24 -21.52
N TYR A 246 5.65 -18.00 -21.42
CA TYR A 246 6.58 -17.60 -20.35
C TYR A 246 5.89 -16.84 -19.19
N LEU A 247 4.60 -16.48 -19.34
CA LEU A 247 3.81 -15.85 -18.30
C LEU A 247 2.39 -16.44 -18.25
N LYS A 248 1.86 -16.64 -17.04
CA LYS A 248 0.45 -16.91 -16.79
C LYS A 248 -0.22 -15.66 -16.25
N VAL A 249 -1.20 -15.12 -16.97
CA VAL A 249 -2.00 -13.97 -16.52
C VAL A 249 -3.25 -14.49 -15.84
N ILE A 250 -3.44 -14.06 -14.60
CA ILE A 250 -4.61 -14.37 -13.77
C ILE A 250 -5.38 -13.07 -13.58
N PRO A 251 -6.67 -13.00 -13.92
CA PRO A 251 -7.48 -11.81 -13.69
C PRO A 251 -7.45 -11.36 -12.23
N PHE A 252 -7.85 -10.09 -11.99
CA PHE A 252 -7.97 -9.55 -10.64
C PHE A 252 -8.74 -10.51 -9.70
N GLN A 253 -8.19 -10.71 -8.52
CA GLN A 253 -8.74 -11.54 -7.46
C GLN A 253 -9.02 -10.70 -6.21
N LYS A 254 -10.21 -10.86 -5.62
CA LYS A 254 -10.56 -10.20 -4.35
C LYS A 254 -9.76 -10.78 -3.18
N ASP A 255 -9.51 -12.09 -3.21
CA ASP A 255 -8.69 -12.80 -2.25
C ASP A 255 -7.47 -13.39 -2.95
N VAL A 256 -6.30 -12.89 -2.62
CA VAL A 256 -5.02 -13.35 -3.19
C VAL A 256 -4.30 -14.36 -2.29
N HIS A 257 -4.79 -14.60 -1.07
CA HIS A 257 -4.14 -15.50 -0.11
C HIS A 257 -3.94 -16.95 -0.67
N PRO A 258 -4.92 -17.56 -1.35
CA PRO A 258 -4.72 -18.89 -1.95
C PRO A 258 -3.56 -18.94 -2.96
N TYR A 259 -3.38 -17.88 -3.72
CA TYR A 259 -2.31 -17.77 -4.71
C TYR A 259 -0.95 -17.52 -4.06
N ILE A 260 -0.91 -16.69 -3.01
CA ILE A 260 0.30 -16.47 -2.20
C ILE A 260 0.72 -17.80 -1.58
N ARG A 261 -0.20 -18.55 -1.01
CA ARG A 261 0.06 -19.86 -0.39
C ARG A 261 0.75 -20.84 -1.33
N GLU A 262 0.36 -20.87 -2.59
CA GLU A 262 0.88 -21.80 -3.61
C GLU A 262 2.16 -21.30 -4.31
N ALA A 263 2.56 -20.06 -4.10
CA ALA A 263 3.77 -19.49 -4.69
C ALA A 263 5.01 -19.87 -3.88
N ASP A 264 6.15 -20.06 -4.58
CA ASP A 264 7.46 -20.22 -3.95
C ASP A 264 8.05 -18.87 -3.53
N ALA A 265 7.81 -17.82 -4.30
CA ALA A 265 8.16 -16.45 -3.96
C ALA A 265 7.21 -15.43 -4.58
N ILE A 266 7.02 -14.32 -3.86
CA ILE A 266 6.32 -13.15 -4.39
C ILE A 266 7.35 -12.14 -4.90
N VAL A 267 7.13 -11.62 -6.11
CA VAL A 267 8.06 -10.69 -6.77
C VAL A 267 7.39 -9.34 -6.97
N LEU A 268 8.03 -8.27 -6.51
CA LEU A 268 7.52 -6.91 -6.67
C LEU A 268 8.62 -5.95 -7.12
N PRO A 269 8.75 -5.69 -8.43
CA PRO A 269 9.78 -4.81 -9.00
C PRO A 269 9.37 -3.33 -9.04
N SER A 270 8.57 -2.86 -8.09
CA SER A 270 8.08 -1.48 -8.04
C SER A 270 9.20 -0.46 -7.98
N TYR A 271 9.00 0.68 -8.61
CA TYR A 271 9.95 1.80 -8.59
C TYR A 271 9.84 2.64 -7.32
N HIS A 272 8.67 2.67 -6.71
CA HIS A 272 8.40 3.33 -5.42
C HIS A 272 7.14 2.77 -4.77
N GLU A 273 7.10 2.77 -3.44
CA GLU A 273 5.95 2.39 -2.63
C GLU A 273 5.81 3.32 -1.42
N GLY A 274 4.60 3.44 -0.91
CA GLY A 274 4.41 4.00 0.44
C GLY A 274 4.88 3.00 1.51
N MET A 275 4.25 1.85 1.50
CA MET A 275 4.64 0.58 2.12
C MET A 275 3.89 -0.52 1.38
N SER A 276 4.58 -1.54 0.93
CA SER A 276 3.97 -2.59 0.10
C SER A 276 3.15 -3.57 0.92
N ASN A 277 1.83 -3.49 0.80
CA ASN A 277 0.94 -4.43 1.47
C ASN A 277 1.16 -5.87 0.96
N VAL A 278 1.33 -6.06 -0.34
CA VAL A 278 1.49 -7.40 -0.91
C VAL A 278 2.76 -8.10 -0.41
N LEU A 279 3.86 -7.36 -0.20
CA LEU A 279 5.07 -7.93 0.39
C LEU A 279 4.85 -8.31 1.86
N MET A 280 4.15 -7.45 2.62
CA MET A 280 3.79 -7.77 4.01
C MET A 280 2.85 -8.99 4.09
N GLU A 281 1.86 -9.09 3.22
CA GLU A 281 0.92 -10.22 3.13
C GLU A 281 1.64 -11.52 2.77
N ALA A 282 2.56 -11.46 1.81
CA ALA A 282 3.38 -12.59 1.39
C ALA A 282 4.30 -13.07 2.53
N ALA A 283 5.06 -12.16 3.14
CA ALA A 283 5.95 -12.47 4.25
C ALA A 283 5.17 -13.00 5.47
N ALA A 284 3.99 -12.42 5.78
CA ALA A 284 3.11 -12.90 6.84
C ALA A 284 2.62 -14.33 6.59
N THR A 285 2.34 -14.68 5.32
CA THR A 285 1.96 -16.03 4.91
C THR A 285 3.15 -17.01 4.91
N GLY A 286 4.38 -16.53 5.13
CA GLY A 286 5.59 -17.37 5.14
C GLY A 286 6.17 -17.59 3.74
N ARG A 287 5.96 -16.66 2.81
CA ARG A 287 6.55 -16.70 1.47
C ARG A 287 7.73 -15.74 1.38
N PRO A 288 8.88 -16.21 0.88
CA PRO A 288 9.99 -15.33 0.51
C PRO A 288 9.51 -14.23 -0.43
N VAL A 289 10.06 -13.04 -0.28
CA VAL A 289 9.75 -11.90 -1.13
C VAL A 289 11.00 -11.43 -1.88
N LEU A 290 10.86 -11.19 -3.18
CA LEU A 290 11.88 -10.62 -4.04
C LEU A 290 11.42 -9.21 -4.41
N ALA A 291 12.11 -8.18 -3.95
CA ALA A 291 11.63 -6.82 -4.05
C ALA A 291 12.71 -5.83 -4.52
N SER A 292 12.27 -4.77 -5.19
CA SER A 292 13.17 -3.65 -5.48
C SER A 292 13.71 -3.03 -4.19
N ASN A 293 14.99 -2.66 -4.18
CA ASN A 293 15.64 -1.95 -3.08
C ASN A 293 15.24 -0.47 -3.06
N VAL A 294 13.94 -0.23 -2.85
CA VAL A 294 13.35 1.11 -2.74
C VAL A 294 12.58 1.24 -1.45
N SER A 295 12.36 2.49 -1.02
CA SER A 295 11.54 2.76 0.16
C SER A 295 10.12 2.23 -0.01
N GLY A 296 9.57 1.64 1.06
CA GLY A 296 8.27 0.97 1.07
C GLY A 296 8.30 -0.49 0.59
N CYS A 297 9.43 -0.94 0.03
CA CYS A 297 9.70 -2.36 -0.25
C CYS A 297 10.79 -2.91 0.67
N LYS A 298 11.97 -2.27 0.70
CA LYS A 298 13.14 -2.75 1.44
C LYS A 298 12.90 -2.91 2.95
N GLU A 299 12.01 -2.12 3.53
CA GLU A 299 11.68 -2.21 4.96
C GLU A 299 11.00 -3.53 5.31
N THR A 300 10.32 -4.17 4.33
CA THR A 300 9.62 -5.44 4.53
C THR A 300 10.53 -6.66 4.40
N VAL A 301 11.80 -6.47 4.00
CA VAL A 301 12.75 -7.54 3.66
C VAL A 301 14.04 -7.36 4.44
N ASP A 302 14.52 -8.43 5.08
CA ASP A 302 15.91 -8.55 5.50
C ASP A 302 16.66 -9.32 4.41
N ASP A 303 17.50 -8.60 3.65
CA ASP A 303 18.12 -9.11 2.43
C ASP A 303 18.98 -10.33 2.69
N GLY A 304 18.77 -11.41 1.91
CA GLY A 304 19.40 -12.70 2.10
C GLY A 304 18.83 -13.56 3.23
N GLU A 305 18.03 -12.99 4.15
CA GLU A 305 17.49 -13.67 5.32
C GLU A 305 15.99 -13.96 5.22
N SER A 306 15.17 -12.97 4.85
CA SER A 306 13.71 -13.12 4.69
C SER A 306 13.23 -13.00 3.25
N GLY A 307 14.14 -12.72 2.34
CA GLY A 307 13.91 -12.52 0.91
C GLY A 307 15.13 -11.94 0.24
N LEU A 308 14.98 -11.41 -0.95
CA LEU A 308 16.08 -10.85 -1.73
C LEU A 308 15.71 -9.45 -2.23
N LEU A 309 16.68 -8.54 -2.18
CA LEU A 309 16.57 -7.19 -2.74
C LEU A 309 17.35 -7.08 -4.04
N PHE A 310 16.82 -6.34 -5.00
CA PHE A 310 17.48 -6.03 -6.26
C PHE A 310 17.33 -4.56 -6.62
N GLU A 311 18.20 -4.07 -7.50
CA GLU A 311 18.18 -2.70 -7.99
C GLU A 311 16.90 -2.43 -8.81
N ALA A 312 16.16 -1.39 -8.44
CA ALA A 312 14.96 -0.99 -9.16
C ALA A 312 15.28 -0.49 -10.59
N LYS A 313 14.32 -0.67 -11.52
CA LYS A 313 14.46 -0.29 -12.93
C LYS A 313 15.60 -1.03 -13.64
N ASN A 314 16.06 -2.13 -13.08
CA ASN A 314 17.12 -2.96 -13.63
C ASN A 314 16.59 -4.38 -13.89
N LYS A 315 16.22 -4.63 -15.15
CA LYS A 315 15.65 -5.91 -15.58
C LYS A 315 16.62 -7.09 -15.46
N GLU A 316 17.93 -6.84 -15.63
CA GLU A 316 18.97 -7.86 -15.46
C GLU A 316 19.11 -8.22 -13.97
N ALA A 317 19.17 -7.23 -13.08
CA ALA A 317 19.25 -7.48 -11.63
C ALA A 317 18.03 -8.28 -11.15
N LEU A 318 16.82 -8.01 -11.66
CA LEU A 318 15.63 -8.80 -11.35
C LEU A 318 15.78 -10.24 -11.87
N TYR A 319 16.21 -10.42 -13.13
CA TYR A 319 16.44 -11.75 -13.69
C TYR A 319 17.46 -12.54 -12.88
N ASP A 320 18.59 -11.93 -12.54
CA ASP A 320 19.68 -12.56 -11.78
C ASP A 320 19.17 -12.97 -10.38
N THR A 321 18.41 -12.12 -9.71
CA THR A 321 17.81 -12.41 -8.38
C THR A 321 16.81 -13.57 -8.47
N MET A 322 15.93 -13.59 -9.46
CA MET A 322 14.99 -14.68 -9.66
C MET A 322 15.72 -15.97 -10.05
N SER A 323 16.75 -15.90 -10.89
CA SER A 323 17.60 -17.03 -11.28
C SER A 323 18.34 -17.61 -10.07
N PHE A 324 18.94 -16.76 -9.22
CA PHE A 324 19.57 -17.18 -7.96
C PHE A 324 18.56 -17.89 -7.04
N PHE A 325 17.33 -17.36 -6.94
CA PHE A 325 16.28 -18.00 -6.14
C PHE A 325 15.89 -19.38 -6.68
N VAL A 326 15.84 -19.60 -8.00
CA VAL A 326 15.63 -20.93 -8.60
C VAL A 326 16.71 -21.93 -8.18
N GLU A 327 17.96 -21.47 -8.03
CA GLU A 327 19.11 -22.29 -7.65
C GLU A 327 19.25 -22.45 -6.12
N THR A 328 18.50 -21.68 -5.33
CA THR A 328 18.50 -21.74 -3.86
C THR A 328 17.83 -23.03 -3.36
N SER A 329 18.42 -23.70 -2.37
CA SER A 329 17.86 -24.90 -1.79
C SER A 329 16.48 -24.67 -1.13
N ILE A 330 15.63 -25.69 -1.14
CA ILE A 330 14.29 -25.61 -0.54
C ILE A 330 14.34 -25.26 0.96
N ASP A 331 15.37 -25.71 1.67
CA ASP A 331 15.52 -25.43 3.11
C ASP A 331 15.86 -23.96 3.35
N MET A 332 16.67 -23.35 2.50
CA MET A 332 16.92 -21.91 2.56
C MET A 332 15.67 -21.08 2.22
N ARG A 333 14.89 -21.49 1.19
CA ARG A 333 13.63 -20.82 0.85
C ARG A 333 12.62 -20.93 2.01
N ARG A 334 12.53 -22.09 2.68
CA ARG A 334 11.72 -22.29 3.90
C ARG A 334 12.16 -21.39 5.03
N ALA A 335 13.48 -21.29 5.26
CA ALA A 335 14.04 -20.41 6.28
C ALA A 335 13.70 -18.94 5.99
N MET A 336 13.86 -18.49 4.74
CA MET A 336 13.47 -17.14 4.32
C MET A 336 11.98 -16.85 4.62
N GLY A 337 11.09 -17.81 4.33
CA GLY A 337 9.66 -17.65 4.60
C GLY A 337 9.36 -17.52 6.10
N ARG A 338 10.00 -18.32 6.95
CA ARG A 338 9.85 -18.23 8.42
C ARG A 338 10.40 -16.91 8.98
N ASN A 339 11.55 -16.48 8.50
CA ASN A 339 12.16 -15.21 8.91
C ASN A 339 11.27 -14.02 8.49
N GLY A 340 10.69 -14.08 7.28
CA GLY A 340 9.72 -13.08 6.81
C GLY A 340 8.51 -13.00 7.74
N ARG A 341 7.93 -14.14 8.13
CA ARG A 341 6.84 -14.20 9.11
C ARG A 341 7.24 -13.59 10.44
N ALA A 342 8.38 -13.97 11.00
CA ALA A 342 8.87 -13.44 12.27
C ALA A 342 9.05 -11.91 12.23
N LYS A 343 9.56 -11.38 11.12
CA LYS A 343 9.67 -9.94 10.90
C LYS A 343 8.29 -9.25 10.89
N MET A 344 7.28 -9.85 10.24
CA MET A 344 5.92 -9.30 10.22
C MET A 344 5.31 -9.28 11.61
N GLU A 345 5.46 -10.33 12.41
CA GLU A 345 4.99 -10.39 13.80
C GLU A 345 5.67 -9.34 14.68
N LYS A 346 6.97 -9.16 14.51
CA LYS A 346 7.75 -8.22 15.30
C LYS A 346 7.44 -6.77 14.96
N ASP A 347 7.45 -6.42 13.66
CA ASP A 347 7.54 -5.01 13.24
C ASP A 347 6.29 -4.51 12.51
N PHE A 348 5.50 -5.41 11.90
CA PHE A 348 4.43 -5.04 10.97
C PHE A 348 3.03 -5.51 11.41
N ASP A 349 2.87 -6.03 12.64
CA ASP A 349 1.54 -6.39 13.15
C ASP A 349 0.62 -5.17 13.13
N ARG A 350 -0.50 -5.27 12.41
CA ARG A 350 -1.48 -4.20 12.26
C ARG A 350 -2.06 -3.74 13.61
N LYS A 351 -2.14 -4.63 14.59
CA LYS A 351 -2.59 -4.28 15.94
C LYS A 351 -1.72 -3.17 16.55
N LYS A 352 -0.40 -3.23 16.36
CA LYS A 352 0.53 -2.17 16.83
C LYS A 352 0.30 -0.84 16.12
N ILE A 353 -0.04 -0.89 14.83
CA ILE A 353 -0.35 0.32 14.07
C ILE A 353 -1.66 0.93 14.56
N VAL A 354 -2.68 0.12 14.79
CA VAL A 354 -3.97 0.58 15.35
C VAL A 354 -3.77 1.27 16.69
N GLU A 355 -3.02 0.66 17.62
CA GLU A 355 -2.74 1.28 18.93
C GLU A 355 -2.04 2.63 18.80
N ALA A 356 -1.09 2.76 17.86
CA ALA A 356 -0.41 4.03 17.61
C ALA A 356 -1.37 5.16 17.17
N TYR A 357 -2.44 4.82 16.42
CA TYR A 357 -3.49 5.79 16.07
C TYR A 357 -4.39 6.09 17.25
N ILE A 358 -4.82 5.06 18.00
CA ILE A 358 -5.68 5.25 19.18
C ILE A 358 -5.00 6.18 20.18
N GLU A 359 -3.72 5.97 20.52
CA GLU A 359 -2.95 6.86 21.39
C GLU A 359 -3.09 8.34 20.96
N LYS A 360 -2.90 8.62 19.65
CA LYS A 360 -2.97 9.99 19.14
C LYS A 360 -4.38 10.56 18.99
N ILE A 361 -5.40 9.71 18.94
CA ILE A 361 -6.81 10.13 18.90
C ILE A 361 -7.25 10.59 20.30
N ILE A 362 -6.87 9.85 21.34
CA ILE A 362 -7.30 10.13 22.73
C ILE A 362 -6.46 11.18 23.47
N GLU A 363 -5.20 11.44 23.08
CA GLU A 363 -4.40 12.60 23.53
C GLU A 363 -5.11 13.93 23.23
#